data_7a94f526aeb9b21a1ed484ac91c7c931
#
_entry.id   7a94f526aeb9b21a1ed484ac91c7c931
#
_cell.length_a   1.000
_cell.length_b   1.000
_cell.length_c   1.000
_cell.angle_alpha   90.00
_cell.angle_beta   90.00
_cell.angle_gamma   90.00
#
_symmetry.space_group_name_H-M   'P 1'
#
loop_
_entity.id
_entity.type
_entity.pdbx_description
1 polymer ?
#
loop_
_entity_poly.entity_id
_entity_poly.type
_entity_poly.pdbx_seq_one_letter_code
_entity_poly.pdbx_strand_id
1 'polypeptide(L)'
;MGNEPILRLIREANDDNQRNINQRNLLEEQISCPFCKRVFSSTITEFNVHTKRCGLIAMQVNKACELFPASQDYELNKLIYENSKKYSRLYIDKTRDTFDKKIEKLKNFIKKVKINWQDGFCQMNLNRNKLLIESMDQIKTVDLHKELKINFLGEVSYDAGGIMREWFTTIFQTLEGEKLKLFIVSDTNDFSYIINPFLSHNNENFEYFTFIGKLIVKALFDNITVNICFNKLIYKMILQEEITFKDLVFIDNPLYNSLKNLKETKLFDNPNENYERIKDLEIYYSIEMKDVYNHMHSLELMEKGRETFVLNLDDFIKKRILFMIGMYEPFIKIIRDTIYQYIPKDIITNFTSDEFELLLNGRPYIDVEEWRLFTEYKEPYNVNHYIIIWFWEIISKLEQKELSNLLLFSTGSARVPLGGFGALESNRGNIAKYTIESIPYKKGCKNFIKAHTCFNRLDIPLFLYKNELIEAIKFISNNKILGFGID
;
A
#
# COMPACT_ATOMS: atom_id res chain seq x y z
N MET A 1 38.47 -6.51 -1.06
CA MET A 1 38.33 -7.56 -0.02
C MET A 1 37.14 -7.18 0.85
N GLY A 2 36.01 -7.87 0.78
CA GLY A 2 34.89 -7.53 1.66
C GLY A 2 33.50 -8.08 1.32
N ASN A 3 33.35 -8.99 0.36
CA ASN A 3 32.02 -9.52 0.02
C ASN A 3 31.82 -11.01 0.36
N GLU A 4 32.85 -11.68 0.87
CA GLU A 4 32.79 -13.11 1.16
C GLU A 4 31.90 -13.52 2.36
N PRO A 5 31.85 -12.78 3.50
CA PRO A 5 31.13 -13.27 4.66
C PRO A 5 29.60 -13.36 4.47
N ILE A 6 29.03 -12.55 3.57
CA ILE A 6 27.56 -12.49 3.38
C ILE A 6 27.10 -13.40 2.28
N LEU A 7 27.84 -13.54 1.22
CA LEU A 7 27.61 -14.59 0.23
C LEU A 7 27.73 -15.96 0.89
N ARG A 8 28.59 -16.06 1.92
CA ARG A 8 28.71 -17.24 2.75
C ARG A 8 27.48 -17.45 3.65
N LEU A 9 26.99 -16.43 4.34
CA LEU A 9 25.76 -16.51 5.14
C LEU A 9 24.51 -16.79 4.30
N ILE A 10 24.44 -16.27 3.07
CA ILE A 10 23.33 -16.57 2.15
C ILE A 10 23.47 -17.99 1.57
N ARG A 11 24.68 -18.46 1.31
CA ARG A 11 24.93 -19.85 0.89
C ARG A 11 24.69 -20.81 2.06
N GLU A 12 25.17 -20.51 3.24
CA GLU A 12 24.93 -21.29 4.46
C GLU A 12 23.43 -21.34 4.79
N ALA A 13 22.69 -20.22 4.67
CA ALA A 13 21.23 -20.21 4.85
C ALA A 13 20.46 -20.97 3.74
N ASN A 14 20.98 -21.00 2.51
CA ASN A 14 20.40 -21.80 1.43
C ASN A 14 20.79 -23.29 1.52
N ASP A 15 22.03 -23.58 1.94
CA ASP A 15 22.51 -24.96 2.12
C ASP A 15 21.89 -25.59 3.37
N ASP A 16 21.67 -24.84 4.45
CA ASP A 16 20.94 -25.30 5.63
C ASP A 16 19.45 -25.51 5.33
N ASN A 17 18.83 -24.68 4.48
CA ASN A 17 17.48 -24.92 3.98
C ASN A 17 17.39 -26.17 3.09
N GLN A 18 18.39 -26.46 2.26
CA GLN A 18 18.41 -27.70 1.45
C GLN A 18 18.72 -28.94 2.28
N ARG A 19 19.54 -28.84 3.31
CA ARG A 19 19.81 -29.95 4.25
C ARG A 19 18.61 -30.25 5.15
N ASN A 20 17.86 -29.24 5.60
CA ASN A 20 16.66 -29.39 6.43
C ASN A 20 15.44 -29.89 5.67
N ILE A 21 15.38 -29.70 4.33
CA ILE A 21 14.36 -30.31 3.47
C ILE A 21 14.45 -31.84 3.46
N ASN A 22 15.64 -32.40 3.73
CA ASN A 22 15.89 -33.84 3.72
C ASN A 22 15.76 -34.54 5.09
N GLN A 23 15.54 -33.79 6.18
CA GLN A 23 15.32 -34.34 7.53
C GLN A 23 14.02 -33.79 8.15
N ARG A 24 12.86 -34.10 7.56
CA ARG A 24 11.56 -33.76 8.16
C ARG A 24 11.09 -34.79 9.16
N ASN A 25 11.00 -34.32 10.41
CA ASN A 25 9.89 -34.65 11.32
C ASN A 25 9.59 -33.42 12.20
N LEU A 26 8.42 -32.80 11.93
CA LEU A 26 7.56 -32.09 12.88
C LEU A 26 8.22 -31.12 13.87
N LEU A 27 8.63 -29.92 13.38
CA LEU A 27 8.63 -28.68 14.15
C LEU A 27 8.38 -27.53 13.14
N GLU A 28 7.36 -26.72 13.39
CA GLU A 28 7.09 -25.49 12.61
C GLU A 28 8.27 -24.53 12.77
N GLU A 29 9.16 -24.47 11.79
CA GLU A 29 10.27 -23.53 11.80
C GLU A 29 9.75 -22.11 11.52
N GLN A 30 9.91 -21.26 12.50
CA GLN A 30 9.64 -19.84 12.38
C GLN A 30 10.80 -19.16 11.66
N ILE A 31 10.57 -18.65 10.44
CA ILE A 31 11.55 -17.91 9.65
C ILE A 31 11.37 -16.42 9.90
N SER A 32 12.43 -15.72 10.30
CA SER A 32 12.37 -14.28 10.55
C SER A 32 12.93 -13.45 9.40
N CYS A 33 12.26 -12.35 9.05
CA CYS A 33 12.75 -11.42 8.04
C CYS A 33 14.04 -10.73 8.50
N PRO A 34 15.12 -10.73 7.69
CA PRO A 34 16.39 -10.12 8.09
C PRO A 34 16.30 -8.60 8.26
N PHE A 35 15.32 -7.95 7.62
CA PHE A 35 15.15 -6.50 7.65
C PHE A 35 14.28 -6.02 8.82
N CYS A 36 13.08 -6.55 8.99
CA CYS A 36 12.12 -6.10 9.99
C CYS A 36 11.95 -7.06 11.17
N LYS A 37 12.67 -8.18 11.18
CA LYS A 37 12.61 -9.23 12.22
C LYS A 37 11.25 -9.89 12.41
N ARG A 38 10.29 -9.63 11.52
CA ARG A 38 8.98 -10.30 11.55
C ARG A 38 9.15 -11.80 11.35
N VAL A 39 8.49 -12.57 12.21
CA VAL A 39 8.51 -14.02 12.19
C VAL A 39 7.35 -14.54 11.33
N PHE A 40 7.62 -15.51 10.47
CA PHE A 40 6.65 -16.18 9.60
C PHE A 40 6.55 -17.64 9.99
N SER A 41 5.33 -18.10 10.22
CA SER A 41 5.00 -19.51 10.48
C SER A 41 4.57 -20.25 9.21
N SER A 42 4.57 -19.56 8.06
CA SER A 42 3.99 -20.03 6.81
C SER A 42 5.00 -20.03 5.66
N THR A 43 4.60 -20.60 4.54
CA THR A 43 5.36 -20.98 3.37
C THR A 43 6.50 -20.04 2.94
N ILE A 44 7.60 -20.63 2.44
CA ILE A 44 8.77 -19.98 1.83
C ILE A 44 8.37 -18.86 0.83
N THR A 45 7.21 -18.98 0.18
CA THR A 45 6.73 -18.02 -0.81
C THR A 45 6.31 -16.68 -0.18
N GLU A 46 5.56 -16.70 0.94
CA GLU A 46 5.15 -15.48 1.65
C GLU A 46 6.34 -14.77 2.27
N PHE A 47 7.27 -15.54 2.84
CA PHE A 47 8.53 -15.03 3.35
C PHE A 47 9.35 -14.35 2.25
N ASN A 48 9.46 -14.93 1.07
CA ASN A 48 10.21 -14.36 -0.06
C ASN A 48 9.56 -13.08 -0.59
N VAL A 49 8.23 -13.04 -0.71
CA VAL A 49 7.49 -11.84 -1.11
C VAL A 49 7.68 -10.72 -0.08
N HIS A 50 7.53 -11.06 1.20
CA HIS A 50 7.75 -10.10 2.28
C HIS A 50 9.20 -9.60 2.31
N THR A 51 10.19 -10.48 2.19
CA THR A 51 11.62 -10.11 2.22
C THR A 51 12.00 -9.23 1.05
N LYS A 52 11.43 -9.46 -0.14
CA LYS A 52 11.57 -8.57 -1.29
C LYS A 52 11.01 -7.18 -1.02
N ARG A 53 9.80 -7.09 -0.48
CA ARG A 53 9.18 -5.81 -0.08
C ARG A 53 10.02 -5.08 0.97
N CYS A 54 10.40 -5.78 2.02
CA CYS A 54 11.25 -5.21 3.07
C CYS A 54 12.60 -4.74 2.56
N GLY A 55 13.22 -5.46 1.62
CA GLY A 55 14.46 -5.05 0.98
C GLY A 55 14.34 -3.74 0.21
N LEU A 56 13.27 -3.57 -0.58
CA LEU A 56 12.97 -2.33 -1.29
C LEU A 56 12.76 -1.16 -0.32
N ILE A 57 12.06 -1.40 0.79
CA ILE A 57 11.84 -0.40 1.85
C ILE A 57 13.17 -0.01 2.51
N ALA A 58 14.01 -0.98 2.85
CA ALA A 58 15.32 -0.72 3.44
C ALA A 58 16.23 0.13 2.53
N MET A 59 16.15 -0.05 1.20
CA MET A 59 16.87 0.77 0.22
C MET A 59 16.46 2.24 0.25
N GLN A 60 15.19 2.51 0.53
CA GLN A 60 14.64 3.86 0.50
C GLN A 60 14.90 4.64 1.80
N VAL A 61 14.90 3.95 2.94
CA VAL A 61 15.32 4.52 4.23
C VAL A 61 16.69 5.13 4.12
N ASN A 62 17.59 4.49 3.37
CA ASN A 62 18.96 4.98 3.23
C ASN A 62 19.10 6.23 2.38
N LYS A 63 18.32 6.34 1.33
CA LYS A 63 18.33 7.56 0.50
C LYS A 63 17.82 8.76 1.29
N ALA A 64 16.84 8.54 2.18
CA ALA A 64 16.40 9.58 3.10
C ALA A 64 17.51 9.96 4.10
N CYS A 65 18.28 9.00 4.60
CA CYS A 65 19.44 9.26 5.47
C CYS A 65 20.59 9.99 4.75
N GLU A 66 20.82 9.71 3.46
CA GLU A 66 21.80 10.46 2.64
C GLU A 66 21.42 11.93 2.44
N LEU A 67 20.12 12.20 2.27
CA LEU A 67 19.60 13.56 2.04
C LEU A 67 19.47 14.39 3.33
N PHE A 68 19.38 13.72 4.48
CA PHE A 68 19.11 14.35 5.78
C PHE A 68 19.92 13.69 6.90
N PRO A 69 21.23 13.98 7.00
CA PRO A 69 22.02 13.49 8.12
C PRO A 69 21.50 14.08 9.43
N ALA A 70 20.95 13.23 10.29
CA ALA A 70 20.57 13.62 11.62
C ALA A 70 21.83 13.91 12.45
N SER A 71 21.87 15.06 13.09
CA SER A 71 23.06 15.64 13.70
C SER A 71 23.59 14.95 14.96
N GLN A 72 23.00 13.87 15.45
CA GLN A 72 23.39 13.26 16.73
C GLN A 72 23.61 11.74 16.76
N ASP A 73 23.29 10.98 15.70
CA ASP A 73 23.51 9.53 15.63
C ASP A 73 24.15 9.08 14.31
N TYR A 74 25.28 9.70 13.98
CA TYR A 74 26.03 9.42 12.76
C TYR A 74 26.40 7.94 12.59
N GLU A 75 26.78 7.26 13.68
CA GLU A 75 27.19 5.85 13.63
C GLU A 75 26.02 4.89 13.37
N LEU A 76 24.83 5.14 13.93
CA LEU A 76 23.64 4.34 13.69
C LEU A 76 23.13 4.57 12.25
N ASN A 77 23.11 5.83 11.80
CA ASN A 77 22.75 6.19 10.43
C ASN A 77 23.71 5.58 9.41
N LYS A 78 25.01 5.55 9.72
CA LYS A 78 26.04 4.91 8.91
C LYS A 78 25.85 3.38 8.85
N LEU A 79 25.50 2.74 9.96
CA LEU A 79 25.26 1.30 10.03
C LEU A 79 24.00 0.90 9.23
N ILE A 80 22.93 1.69 9.34
CA ILE A 80 21.71 1.53 8.55
C ILE A 80 22.04 1.71 7.06
N TYR A 81 22.78 2.74 6.70
CA TYR A 81 23.22 3.03 5.34
C TYR A 81 24.13 1.94 4.75
N GLU A 82 25.12 1.46 5.49
CA GLU A 82 26.03 0.39 5.03
C GLU A 82 25.31 -0.94 4.86
N ASN A 83 24.42 -1.28 5.76
CA ASN A 83 23.61 -2.49 5.64
C ASN A 83 22.69 -2.48 4.42
N SER A 84 22.15 -1.35 4.05
CA SER A 84 21.24 -1.26 2.90
C SER A 84 21.95 -1.17 1.56
N LYS A 85 23.10 -0.50 1.45
CA LYS A 85 23.97 -0.58 0.24
C LYS A 85 24.31 -2.03 -0.11
N LYS A 86 24.41 -2.89 0.90
CA LYS A 86 24.73 -4.30 0.77
C LYS A 86 23.59 -5.08 0.12
N TYR A 87 22.33 -4.69 0.38
CA TYR A 87 21.13 -5.37 -0.12
C TYR A 87 20.65 -4.81 -1.47
N SER A 88 20.97 -3.54 -1.80
CA SER A 88 20.61 -2.94 -3.09
C SER A 88 21.32 -3.60 -4.28
N ARG A 89 22.49 -4.22 -4.06
CA ARG A 89 23.26 -4.91 -5.11
C ARG A 89 22.73 -6.29 -5.49
N LEU A 90 21.84 -6.88 -4.72
CA LEU A 90 21.28 -8.22 -4.96
C LEU A 90 20.07 -8.26 -5.92
N TYR A 91 19.55 -7.07 -6.31
CA TYR A 91 18.32 -6.95 -7.09
C TYR A 91 18.45 -6.20 -8.42
N ILE A 92 19.65 -6.07 -8.95
CA ILE A 92 19.85 -5.44 -10.25
C ILE A 92 19.66 -6.48 -11.34
N ASP A 93 18.47 -6.57 -11.90
CA ASP A 93 18.30 -7.00 -13.28
C ASP A 93 19.01 -5.96 -14.15
N LYS A 94 20.12 -6.35 -14.78
CA LYS A 94 21.01 -5.45 -15.55
C LYS A 94 20.33 -4.81 -16.76
N THR A 95 19.11 -5.22 -17.09
CA THR A 95 18.36 -4.81 -18.30
C THR A 95 17.28 -3.76 -18.01
N ARG A 96 16.86 -3.58 -16.74
CA ARG A 96 15.86 -2.57 -16.36
C ARG A 96 16.47 -1.42 -15.60
N ASP A 97 15.91 -0.21 -15.76
CA ASP A 97 16.24 0.93 -14.92
C ASP A 97 16.01 0.60 -13.45
N THR A 98 16.87 1.09 -12.58
CA THR A 98 16.65 0.98 -11.12
C THR A 98 15.39 1.77 -10.75
N PHE A 99 14.71 1.37 -9.66
CA PHE A 99 13.50 2.04 -9.18
C PHE A 99 13.69 3.56 -9.02
N ASP A 100 14.85 3.98 -8.51
CA ASP A 100 15.20 5.40 -8.36
C ASP A 100 15.23 6.15 -9.69
N LYS A 101 15.81 5.55 -10.73
CA LYS A 101 15.83 6.14 -12.08
C LYS A 101 14.43 6.26 -12.67
N LYS A 102 13.56 5.29 -12.41
CA LYS A 102 12.16 5.33 -12.85
C LYS A 102 11.41 6.46 -12.15
N ILE A 103 11.59 6.62 -10.84
CA ILE A 103 11.05 7.75 -10.07
C ILE A 103 11.60 9.07 -10.59
N GLU A 104 12.90 9.15 -10.86
CA GLU A 104 13.52 10.36 -11.41
C GLU A 104 12.93 10.73 -12.78
N LYS A 105 12.74 9.75 -13.68
CA LYS A 105 12.08 9.96 -14.98
C LYS A 105 10.67 10.50 -14.81
N LEU A 106 9.88 9.90 -13.91
CA LEU A 106 8.52 10.36 -13.61
C LEU A 106 8.54 11.78 -13.02
N LYS A 107 9.38 12.07 -12.04
CA LYS A 107 9.52 13.41 -11.45
C LYS A 107 9.95 14.45 -12.47
N ASN A 108 10.90 14.12 -13.33
CA ASN A 108 11.36 15.01 -14.40
C ASN A 108 10.25 15.28 -15.43
N PHE A 109 9.42 14.28 -15.77
CA PHE A 109 8.25 14.47 -16.60
C PHE A 109 7.24 15.39 -15.90
N ILE A 110 6.85 15.09 -14.67
CA ILE A 110 5.89 15.89 -13.90
C ILE A 110 6.37 17.35 -13.80
N LYS A 111 7.65 17.59 -13.50
CA LYS A 111 8.23 18.93 -13.42
C LYS A 111 8.09 19.73 -14.73
N LYS A 112 8.10 19.05 -15.88
CA LYS A 112 7.96 19.71 -17.19
C LYS A 112 6.52 20.09 -17.51
N VAL A 113 5.55 19.29 -17.07
CA VAL A 113 4.13 19.47 -17.43
C VAL A 113 3.33 20.16 -16.33
N LYS A 114 3.77 20.11 -15.08
CA LYS A 114 3.08 20.74 -13.95
C LYS A 114 3.19 22.26 -14.06
N ILE A 115 2.05 22.93 -13.98
CA ILE A 115 1.94 24.37 -14.04
C ILE A 115 2.23 24.92 -12.63
N ASN A 116 3.11 25.93 -12.56
CA ASN A 116 3.44 26.59 -11.30
C ASN A 116 2.19 27.29 -10.71
N TRP A 117 2.06 27.27 -9.40
CA TRP A 117 0.94 27.92 -8.71
C TRP A 117 0.84 29.44 -9.02
N GLN A 118 1.96 30.09 -9.31
CA GLN A 118 2.00 31.51 -9.71
C GLN A 118 1.29 31.75 -11.05
N ASP A 119 1.31 30.74 -11.95
CA ASP A 119 0.68 30.81 -13.26
C ASP A 119 -0.79 30.37 -13.22
N GLY A 120 -1.29 30.00 -12.05
CA GLY A 120 -2.68 29.67 -11.76
C GLY A 120 -2.87 28.38 -10.98
N PHE A 121 -4.01 28.30 -10.35
CA PHE A 121 -4.46 27.11 -9.59
C PHE A 121 -5.92 26.82 -9.93
N CYS A 122 -6.37 25.62 -9.63
CA CYS A 122 -7.78 25.25 -9.66
C CYS A 122 -8.31 25.21 -8.22
N GLN A 123 -9.58 25.54 -8.05
CA GLN A 123 -10.25 25.48 -6.74
C GLN A 123 -11.51 24.64 -6.85
N MET A 124 -11.72 23.76 -5.88
CA MET A 124 -12.96 23.02 -5.70
C MET A 124 -13.60 23.44 -4.37
N ASN A 125 -14.89 23.82 -4.43
CA ASN A 125 -15.67 24.19 -3.27
C ASN A 125 -16.65 23.05 -2.98
N LEU A 126 -16.47 22.35 -1.88
CA LEU A 126 -17.11 21.06 -1.61
C LEU A 126 -17.91 21.10 -0.31
N ASN A 127 -19.08 20.47 -0.32
CA ASN A 127 -19.87 20.23 0.88
C ASN A 127 -19.55 18.80 1.40
N ARG A 128 -19.22 18.69 2.69
CA ARG A 128 -18.87 17.38 3.29
C ARG A 128 -19.97 16.33 3.11
N ASN A 129 -21.24 16.74 3.20
CA ASN A 129 -22.36 15.81 3.07
C ASN A 129 -22.56 15.28 1.63
N LYS A 130 -22.00 15.96 0.62
CA LYS A 130 -22.09 15.58 -0.80
C LYS A 130 -20.71 15.41 -1.44
N LEU A 131 -19.72 15.15 -0.63
CA LEU A 131 -18.30 15.22 -0.99
C LEU A 131 -17.96 14.45 -2.27
N LEU A 132 -18.38 13.19 -2.37
CA LEU A 132 -18.07 12.35 -3.54
C LEU A 132 -18.69 12.92 -4.82
N ILE A 133 -19.99 13.20 -4.81
CA ILE A 133 -20.71 13.66 -6.00
C ILE A 133 -20.16 15.00 -6.49
N GLU A 134 -20.00 15.96 -5.58
CA GLU A 134 -19.46 17.28 -5.93
C GLU A 134 -18.01 17.23 -6.38
N SER A 135 -17.20 16.34 -5.81
CA SER A 135 -15.82 16.08 -6.26
C SER A 135 -15.77 15.50 -7.68
N MET A 136 -16.63 14.52 -7.96
CA MET A 136 -16.72 13.92 -9.29
C MET A 136 -17.16 14.92 -10.36
N ASP A 137 -18.08 15.80 -10.03
CA ASP A 137 -18.56 16.82 -10.97
C ASP A 137 -17.52 17.93 -11.19
N GLN A 138 -16.95 18.48 -10.13
CA GLN A 138 -16.01 19.58 -10.25
C GLN A 138 -14.67 19.15 -10.88
N ILE A 139 -14.17 17.93 -10.62
CA ILE A 139 -12.91 17.44 -11.20
C ILE A 139 -13.00 17.26 -12.74
N LYS A 140 -14.21 17.24 -13.32
CA LYS A 140 -14.39 17.18 -14.79
C LYS A 140 -13.81 18.43 -15.47
N THR A 141 -13.85 19.57 -14.80
CA THR A 141 -13.42 20.88 -15.30
C THR A 141 -12.05 21.31 -14.78
N VAL A 142 -11.45 20.54 -13.87
CA VAL A 142 -10.14 20.84 -13.26
C VAL A 142 -9.02 20.42 -14.22
N ASP A 143 -8.08 21.33 -14.45
CA ASP A 143 -6.80 21.02 -15.08
C ASP A 143 -5.87 20.37 -14.02
N LEU A 144 -5.64 19.07 -14.13
CA LEU A 144 -4.83 18.30 -13.18
C LEU A 144 -3.34 18.70 -13.18
N HIS A 145 -2.86 19.41 -14.18
CA HIS A 145 -1.48 19.95 -14.20
C HIS A 145 -1.30 21.12 -13.25
N LYS A 146 -2.38 21.77 -12.84
CA LYS A 146 -2.38 22.89 -11.87
C LYS A 146 -2.46 22.38 -10.43
N GLU A 147 -1.99 23.22 -9.52
CA GLU A 147 -2.25 23.02 -8.10
C GLU A 147 -3.77 23.05 -7.84
N LEU A 148 -4.25 22.12 -7.05
CA LEU A 148 -5.66 22.01 -6.69
C LEU A 148 -5.84 22.47 -5.24
N LYS A 149 -6.70 23.45 -5.03
CA LYS A 149 -7.13 23.93 -3.71
C LYS A 149 -8.51 23.37 -3.39
N ILE A 150 -8.62 22.69 -2.29
CA ILE A 150 -9.90 22.20 -1.75
C ILE A 150 -10.38 23.19 -0.70
N ASN A 151 -11.65 23.56 -0.79
CA ASN A 151 -12.34 24.41 0.19
C ASN A 151 -13.63 23.74 0.64
N PHE A 152 -13.74 23.43 1.92
CA PHE A 152 -14.99 22.91 2.49
C PHE A 152 -15.92 24.08 2.83
N LEU A 153 -17.12 24.05 2.26
CA LEU A 153 -18.11 25.10 2.44
C LEU A 153 -18.57 25.17 3.92
N GLY A 154 -18.49 26.36 4.47
CA GLY A 154 -18.88 26.62 5.88
C GLY A 154 -17.76 26.41 6.90
N GLU A 155 -16.55 26.03 6.45
CA GLU A 155 -15.39 25.89 7.33
C GLU A 155 -14.39 27.02 7.08
N VAL A 156 -13.84 27.56 8.16
CA VAL A 156 -12.74 28.53 8.09
C VAL A 156 -11.44 27.71 8.10
N SER A 157 -10.79 27.60 6.95
CA SER A 157 -9.52 26.87 6.84
C SER A 157 -8.36 27.82 6.60
N TYR A 158 -7.38 27.79 7.48
CA TYR A 158 -6.12 28.54 7.33
C TYR A 158 -5.04 27.75 6.58
N ASP A 159 -5.33 26.50 6.17
CA ASP A 159 -4.32 25.61 5.62
C ASP A 159 -4.81 24.83 4.38
N ALA A 160 -4.13 25.10 3.25
CA ALA A 160 -4.51 24.52 1.97
C ALA A 160 -4.12 23.03 1.78
N GLY A 161 -3.17 22.51 2.50
CA GLY A 161 -2.61 21.21 2.17
C GLY A 161 -3.04 20.03 3.04
N GLY A 162 -3.37 20.26 4.32
CA GLY A 162 -4.01 19.25 5.17
C GLY A 162 -5.37 18.88 4.61
N ILE A 163 -6.09 19.89 4.11
CA ILE A 163 -7.39 19.73 3.48
C ILE A 163 -7.31 18.85 2.23
N MET A 164 -6.25 18.96 1.44
CA MET A 164 -6.05 18.12 0.26
C MET A 164 -5.86 16.64 0.67
N ARG A 165 -5.04 16.36 1.67
CA ARG A 165 -4.83 14.99 2.17
C ARG A 165 -6.10 14.42 2.80
N GLU A 166 -6.81 15.23 3.58
CA GLU A 166 -8.11 14.87 4.14
C GLU A 166 -9.11 14.53 3.04
N TRP A 167 -9.22 15.38 2.02
CA TRP A 167 -10.08 15.13 0.87
C TRP A 167 -9.76 13.82 0.19
N PHE A 168 -8.48 13.54 -0.14
CA PHE A 168 -8.05 12.27 -0.71
C PHE A 168 -8.45 11.08 0.18
N THR A 169 -8.15 11.16 1.48
CA THR A 169 -8.45 10.10 2.44
C THR A 169 -9.95 9.83 2.50
N THR A 170 -10.76 10.89 2.65
CA THR A 170 -12.22 10.76 2.76
C THR A 170 -12.86 10.25 1.47
N ILE A 171 -12.39 10.70 0.31
CA ILE A 171 -12.87 10.23 -0.99
C ILE A 171 -12.58 8.73 -1.16
N PHE A 172 -11.35 8.28 -0.92
CA PHE A 172 -11.03 6.87 -1.07
C PHE A 172 -11.78 6.00 -0.07
N GLN A 173 -11.97 6.44 1.17
CA GLN A 173 -12.83 5.74 2.13
C GLN A 173 -14.29 5.64 1.69
N THR A 174 -14.80 6.68 1.01
CA THR A 174 -16.15 6.66 0.46
C THR A 174 -16.23 5.70 -0.72
N LEU A 175 -15.23 5.65 -1.59
CA LEU A 175 -15.16 4.76 -2.75
C LEU A 175 -15.02 3.28 -2.33
N GLU A 176 -14.27 2.97 -1.26
CA GLU A 176 -14.13 1.62 -0.71
C GLU A 176 -15.33 1.20 0.16
N GLY A 177 -16.22 2.16 0.48
CA GLY A 177 -17.35 1.94 1.37
C GLY A 177 -18.41 0.99 0.80
N GLU A 178 -19.07 0.26 1.69
CA GLU A 178 -20.09 -0.76 1.35
C GLU A 178 -21.30 -0.22 0.57
N LYS A 179 -21.54 1.09 0.61
CA LYS A 179 -22.69 1.70 -0.08
C LYS A 179 -22.55 1.64 -1.61
N LEU A 180 -21.37 1.85 -2.14
CA LEU A 180 -21.12 1.89 -3.58
C LEU A 180 -20.85 0.50 -4.16
N LYS A 181 -20.33 -0.41 -3.34
CA LYS A 181 -19.99 -1.78 -3.73
C LYS A 181 -19.09 -1.87 -4.97
N LEU A 182 -18.26 -0.84 -5.21
CA LEU A 182 -17.30 -0.82 -6.30
C LEU A 182 -16.19 -1.85 -6.09
N PHE A 183 -15.82 -2.05 -4.83
CA PHE A 183 -14.75 -2.94 -4.41
C PHE A 183 -15.25 -3.94 -3.38
N ILE A 184 -14.59 -5.08 -3.35
CA ILE A 184 -14.70 -6.08 -2.28
C ILE A 184 -13.33 -6.30 -1.67
N VAL A 185 -13.29 -6.70 -0.40
CA VAL A 185 -12.05 -7.12 0.24
C VAL A 185 -11.63 -8.45 -0.35
N SER A 186 -10.40 -8.56 -0.80
CA SER A 186 -9.84 -9.82 -1.29
C SER A 186 -9.76 -10.84 -0.16
N ASP A 187 -10.06 -12.10 -0.45
CA ASP A 187 -9.92 -13.22 0.52
C ASP A 187 -8.46 -13.55 0.85
N THR A 188 -7.54 -12.71 0.38
CA THR A 188 -6.11 -12.82 0.71
C THR A 188 -5.80 -12.16 2.06
N ASN A 189 -4.75 -12.62 2.73
CA ASN A 189 -4.38 -12.17 4.08
C ASN A 189 -3.90 -10.69 4.16
N ASP A 190 -3.87 -9.98 3.03
CA ASP A 190 -3.38 -8.60 2.92
C ASP A 190 -4.47 -7.52 3.01
N PHE A 191 -5.74 -7.92 3.14
CA PHE A 191 -6.90 -7.01 3.19
C PHE A 191 -6.93 -6.00 2.03
N SER A 192 -6.42 -6.40 0.87
CA SER A 192 -6.44 -5.56 -0.32
C SER A 192 -7.84 -5.53 -0.96
N TYR A 193 -8.12 -4.45 -1.70
CA TYR A 193 -9.38 -4.27 -2.40
C TYR A 193 -9.27 -4.73 -3.86
N ILE A 194 -10.21 -5.55 -4.29
CA ILE A 194 -10.39 -5.91 -5.69
C ILE A 194 -11.72 -5.36 -6.20
N ILE A 195 -11.84 -5.10 -7.51
CA ILE A 195 -13.08 -4.64 -8.11
C ILE A 195 -14.16 -5.72 -7.90
N ASN A 196 -15.38 -5.30 -7.57
CA ASN A 196 -16.51 -6.21 -7.47
C ASN A 196 -16.78 -6.87 -8.85
N PRO A 197 -16.62 -8.19 -8.96
CA PRO A 197 -16.76 -8.89 -10.24
C PRO A 197 -18.17 -8.85 -10.83
N PHE A 198 -19.18 -8.56 -10.01
CA PHE A 198 -20.58 -8.45 -10.43
C PHE A 198 -21.04 -7.00 -10.64
N LEU A 199 -20.09 -6.08 -10.75
CA LEU A 199 -20.40 -4.68 -10.98
C LEU A 199 -20.97 -4.48 -12.40
N SER A 200 -22.07 -3.76 -12.49
CA SER A 200 -22.71 -3.47 -13.78
C SER A 200 -21.84 -2.59 -14.68
N HIS A 201 -21.77 -2.94 -15.97
CA HIS A 201 -21.06 -2.17 -16.99
C HIS A 201 -21.95 -1.01 -17.48
N ASN A 202 -22.16 -0.01 -16.64
CA ASN A 202 -22.98 1.17 -16.93
C ASN A 202 -22.16 2.46 -16.84
N ASN A 203 -22.70 3.55 -17.37
CA ASN A 203 -22.02 4.85 -17.39
C ASN A 203 -21.71 5.37 -15.98
N GLU A 204 -22.59 5.13 -15.01
CA GLU A 204 -22.38 5.57 -13.64
C GLU A 204 -21.12 4.92 -13.04
N ASN A 205 -20.98 3.61 -13.14
CA ASN A 205 -19.82 2.90 -12.65
C ASN A 205 -18.55 3.33 -13.42
N PHE A 206 -18.65 3.52 -14.74
CA PHE A 206 -17.52 4.00 -15.54
C PHE A 206 -17.05 5.41 -15.13
N GLU A 207 -17.96 6.29 -14.69
CA GLU A 207 -17.59 7.60 -14.15
C GLU A 207 -16.78 7.47 -12.84
N TYR A 208 -17.13 6.54 -11.94
CA TYR A 208 -16.32 6.28 -10.75
C TYR A 208 -14.89 5.85 -11.10
N PHE A 209 -14.73 4.96 -12.08
CA PHE A 209 -13.40 4.49 -12.47
C PHE A 209 -12.60 5.56 -13.23
N THR A 210 -13.25 6.41 -14.00
CA THR A 210 -12.62 7.62 -14.57
C THR A 210 -12.14 8.57 -13.46
N PHE A 211 -12.97 8.78 -12.45
CA PHE A 211 -12.62 9.60 -11.28
C PHE A 211 -11.43 9.03 -10.53
N ILE A 212 -11.41 7.72 -10.26
CA ILE A 212 -10.27 7.01 -9.64
C ILE A 212 -8.99 7.21 -10.46
N GLY A 213 -9.07 7.09 -11.78
CA GLY A 213 -7.93 7.37 -12.67
C GLY A 213 -7.39 8.79 -12.51
N LYS A 214 -8.27 9.80 -12.45
CA LYS A 214 -7.90 11.20 -12.20
C LYS A 214 -7.29 11.42 -10.82
N LEU A 215 -7.82 10.74 -9.78
CA LEU A 215 -7.26 10.79 -8.44
C LEU A 215 -5.84 10.21 -8.40
N ILE A 216 -5.60 9.08 -9.07
CA ILE A 216 -4.27 8.48 -9.18
C ILE A 216 -3.30 9.45 -9.86
N VAL A 217 -3.69 10.06 -10.98
CA VAL A 217 -2.88 11.08 -11.66
C VAL A 217 -2.55 12.24 -10.73
N LYS A 218 -3.55 12.76 -10.02
CA LYS A 218 -3.36 13.89 -9.10
C LYS A 218 -2.48 13.52 -7.93
N ALA A 219 -2.63 12.31 -7.38
CA ALA A 219 -1.76 11.79 -6.33
C ALA A 219 -0.29 11.73 -6.77
N LEU A 220 -0.03 11.25 -8.01
CA LEU A 220 1.32 11.21 -8.58
C LEU A 220 1.89 12.61 -8.81
N PHE A 221 1.08 13.55 -9.31
CA PHE A 221 1.51 14.93 -9.59
C PHE A 221 1.84 15.72 -8.34
N ASP A 222 1.09 15.49 -7.26
CA ASP A 222 1.25 16.21 -6.00
C ASP A 222 2.01 15.43 -4.92
N ASN A 223 2.57 14.26 -5.29
CA ASN A 223 3.30 13.38 -4.36
C ASN A 223 2.48 13.02 -3.11
N ILE A 224 1.18 12.78 -3.28
CA ILE A 224 0.26 12.41 -2.21
C ILE A 224 0.09 10.89 -2.20
N THR A 225 0.25 10.27 -1.04
CA THR A 225 -0.02 8.84 -0.87
C THR A 225 -1.52 8.56 -0.85
N VAL A 226 -1.93 7.52 -1.55
CA VAL A 226 -3.31 7.05 -1.60
C VAL A 226 -3.53 6.01 -0.51
N ASN A 227 -4.60 6.17 0.28
CA ASN A 227 -4.86 5.31 1.44
C ASN A 227 -5.66 4.03 1.11
N ILE A 228 -5.92 3.73 -0.17
CA ILE A 228 -6.52 2.47 -0.60
C ILE A 228 -5.43 1.48 -1.03
N CYS A 229 -5.52 0.25 -0.52
CA CYS A 229 -4.63 -0.83 -0.92
C CYS A 229 -5.34 -1.70 -1.96
N PHE A 230 -5.08 -1.45 -3.23
CA PHE A 230 -5.60 -2.31 -4.29
C PHE A 230 -4.88 -3.66 -4.29
N ASN A 231 -5.63 -4.69 -4.69
CA ASN A 231 -5.07 -6.01 -4.95
C ASN A 231 -3.99 -5.92 -6.04
N LYS A 232 -2.96 -6.74 -5.92
CA LYS A 232 -1.81 -6.73 -6.84
C LYS A 232 -2.19 -6.94 -8.30
N LEU A 233 -3.25 -7.69 -8.54
CA LEU A 233 -3.77 -7.89 -9.89
C LEU A 233 -4.16 -6.57 -10.55
N ILE A 234 -4.79 -5.63 -9.81
CA ILE A 234 -5.17 -4.32 -10.33
C ILE A 234 -3.93 -3.54 -10.81
N TYR A 235 -2.87 -3.51 -10.00
CA TYR A 235 -1.63 -2.84 -10.41
C TYR A 235 -1.00 -3.49 -11.65
N LYS A 236 -0.95 -4.83 -11.70
CA LYS A 236 -0.47 -5.56 -12.88
C LYS A 236 -1.26 -5.23 -14.13
N MET A 237 -2.59 -5.18 -14.03
CA MET A 237 -3.46 -4.86 -15.16
C MET A 237 -3.30 -3.39 -15.61
N ILE A 238 -3.16 -2.43 -14.68
CA ILE A 238 -2.88 -1.02 -15.01
C ILE A 238 -1.57 -0.91 -15.78
N LEU A 239 -0.53 -1.61 -15.34
CA LEU A 239 0.80 -1.61 -15.94
C LEU A 239 0.91 -2.49 -17.19
N GLN A 240 -0.12 -3.26 -17.52
CA GLN A 240 -0.12 -4.24 -18.60
C GLN A 240 0.97 -5.32 -18.43
N GLU A 241 1.28 -5.69 -17.17
CA GLU A 241 2.12 -6.84 -16.88
C GLU A 241 1.42 -8.14 -17.23
N GLU A 242 2.20 -9.14 -17.64
CA GLU A 242 1.68 -10.49 -17.88
C GLU A 242 1.08 -11.08 -16.59
N ILE A 243 -0.14 -11.62 -16.71
CA ILE A 243 -0.81 -12.32 -15.63
C ILE A 243 -0.64 -13.80 -15.85
N THR A 244 -0.06 -14.46 -14.87
CA THR A 244 0.34 -15.87 -14.93
C THR A 244 -0.44 -16.72 -13.91
N PHE A 245 -0.28 -18.03 -13.97
CA PHE A 245 -0.83 -18.95 -12.97
C PHE A 245 -0.49 -18.55 -11.53
N LYS A 246 0.73 -18.04 -11.29
CA LYS A 246 1.17 -17.61 -9.95
C LYS A 246 0.35 -16.44 -9.40
N ASP A 247 -0.26 -15.65 -10.26
CA ASP A 247 -1.02 -14.47 -9.84
C ASP A 247 -2.41 -14.83 -9.29
N LEU A 248 -2.88 -16.07 -9.48
CA LEU A 248 -4.07 -16.59 -8.82
C LEU A 248 -3.97 -16.51 -7.29
N VAL A 249 -2.77 -16.57 -6.73
CA VAL A 249 -2.53 -16.42 -5.29
C VAL A 249 -3.09 -15.11 -4.71
N PHE A 250 -3.17 -14.07 -5.54
CA PHE A 250 -3.68 -12.76 -5.13
C PHE A 250 -5.20 -12.66 -5.13
N ILE A 251 -5.91 -13.68 -5.63
CA ILE A 251 -7.35 -13.68 -5.81
C ILE A 251 -8.00 -14.81 -5.03
N ASP A 252 -7.47 -16.01 -5.23
CA ASP A 252 -8.00 -17.25 -4.68
C ASP A 252 -6.81 -18.16 -4.34
N ASN A 253 -6.22 -17.92 -3.18
CA ASN A 253 -5.08 -18.70 -2.71
C ASN A 253 -5.42 -20.19 -2.48
N PRO A 254 -6.58 -20.57 -1.92
CA PRO A 254 -7.01 -21.96 -1.85
C PRO A 254 -7.05 -22.64 -3.23
N LEU A 255 -7.67 -22.00 -4.21
CA LEU A 255 -7.71 -22.51 -5.59
C LEU A 255 -6.31 -22.66 -6.18
N TYR A 256 -5.44 -21.65 -6.04
CA TYR A 256 -4.06 -21.72 -6.50
C TYR A 256 -3.33 -22.93 -5.94
N ASN A 257 -3.44 -23.17 -4.63
CA ASN A 257 -2.79 -24.30 -3.97
C ASN A 257 -3.36 -25.64 -4.44
N SER A 258 -4.67 -25.74 -4.61
CA SER A 258 -5.34 -26.95 -5.12
C SER A 258 -4.88 -27.27 -6.54
N LEU A 259 -4.88 -26.29 -7.44
CA LEU A 259 -4.43 -26.46 -8.82
C LEU A 259 -2.93 -26.78 -8.91
N LYS A 260 -2.12 -26.17 -8.04
CA LYS A 260 -0.69 -26.47 -7.94
C LYS A 260 -0.47 -27.93 -7.52
N ASN A 261 -1.17 -28.39 -6.49
CA ASN A 261 -1.08 -29.79 -6.04
C ASN A 261 -1.54 -30.75 -7.13
N LEU A 262 -2.63 -30.43 -7.85
CA LEU A 262 -3.08 -31.25 -8.98
C LEU A 262 -2.04 -31.37 -10.08
N LYS A 263 -1.32 -30.28 -10.41
CA LYS A 263 -0.19 -30.34 -11.36
C LYS A 263 0.94 -31.25 -10.88
N GLU A 264 1.25 -31.24 -9.59
CA GLU A 264 2.29 -32.08 -8.99
C GLU A 264 1.94 -33.60 -9.03
N THR A 265 0.63 -33.96 -9.06
CA THR A 265 0.21 -35.36 -9.19
C THR A 265 0.49 -35.98 -10.56
N LYS A 266 0.75 -35.15 -11.59
CA LYS A 266 0.87 -35.55 -13.00
C LYS A 266 -0.32 -36.33 -13.55
N LEU A 267 -1.46 -36.27 -12.87
CA LEU A 267 -2.68 -36.99 -13.25
C LEU A 267 -3.16 -36.57 -14.65
N PHE A 268 -2.98 -35.31 -14.99
CA PHE A 268 -3.41 -34.71 -16.26
C PHE A 268 -2.36 -34.83 -17.38
N ASP A 269 -1.20 -35.43 -17.15
CA ASP A 269 -0.18 -35.62 -18.18
C ASP A 269 -0.65 -36.68 -19.21
N ASN A 270 -1.39 -37.71 -18.72
CA ASN A 270 -1.98 -38.77 -19.56
C ASN A 270 -3.48 -38.90 -19.29
N PRO A 271 -4.32 -37.93 -19.77
CA PRO A 271 -5.72 -37.84 -19.39
C PRO A 271 -6.57 -39.05 -19.86
N ASN A 272 -6.19 -39.71 -20.97
CA ASN A 272 -6.89 -40.88 -21.45
C ASN A 272 -6.71 -42.10 -20.54
N GLU A 273 -5.50 -42.30 -20.01
CA GLU A 273 -5.17 -43.38 -19.08
C GLU A 273 -5.79 -43.15 -17.70
N ASN A 274 -5.90 -41.91 -17.30
CA ASN A 274 -6.40 -41.49 -15.99
C ASN A 274 -7.85 -41.03 -16.01
N TYR A 275 -8.60 -41.28 -17.08
CA TYR A 275 -9.93 -40.66 -17.31
C TYR A 275 -10.89 -40.84 -16.14
N GLU A 276 -11.06 -42.06 -15.60
CA GLU A 276 -11.98 -42.28 -14.47
C GLU A 276 -11.52 -41.57 -13.21
N ARG A 277 -10.23 -41.52 -12.92
CA ARG A 277 -9.66 -40.82 -11.77
C ARG A 277 -9.83 -39.28 -11.90
N ILE A 278 -9.72 -38.75 -13.11
CA ILE A 278 -9.95 -37.32 -13.39
C ILE A 278 -11.44 -37.01 -13.27
N LYS A 279 -12.30 -37.86 -13.76
CA LYS A 279 -13.75 -37.72 -13.66
C LYS A 279 -14.23 -37.73 -12.20
N ASP A 280 -13.65 -38.56 -11.35
CA ASP A 280 -13.92 -38.64 -9.93
C ASP A 280 -13.58 -37.33 -9.16
N LEU A 281 -12.76 -36.45 -9.74
CA LEU A 281 -12.47 -35.13 -9.17
C LEU A 281 -13.62 -34.13 -9.37
N GLU A 282 -14.58 -34.42 -10.25
CA GLU A 282 -15.74 -33.58 -10.56
C GLU A 282 -15.39 -32.12 -10.90
N ILE A 283 -14.23 -31.89 -11.55
CA ILE A 283 -13.79 -30.56 -11.96
C ILE A 283 -14.35 -30.26 -13.35
N TYR A 284 -15.14 -29.20 -13.45
CA TYR A 284 -15.77 -28.73 -14.67
C TYR A 284 -15.20 -27.40 -15.13
N TYR A 285 -15.42 -27.06 -16.42
CA TYR A 285 -15.08 -25.72 -16.94
C TYR A 285 -16.11 -24.66 -16.49
N SER A 286 -16.39 -24.65 -15.19
CA SER A 286 -17.26 -23.69 -14.52
C SER A 286 -16.64 -23.23 -13.21
N ILE A 287 -17.16 -22.15 -12.68
CA ILE A 287 -16.73 -21.56 -11.41
C ILE A 287 -17.93 -21.13 -10.60
N GLU A 288 -17.84 -21.33 -9.30
CA GLU A 288 -18.81 -20.81 -8.35
C GLU A 288 -18.25 -19.55 -7.70
N MET A 289 -19.00 -18.45 -7.76
CA MET A 289 -18.62 -17.18 -7.14
C MET A 289 -19.79 -16.59 -6.36
N LYS A 290 -19.48 -15.99 -5.22
CA LYS A 290 -20.47 -15.25 -4.43
C LYS A 290 -20.46 -13.78 -4.82
N ASP A 291 -21.65 -13.21 -4.95
CA ASP A 291 -21.79 -11.76 -5.05
C ASP A 291 -21.72 -11.08 -3.67
N VAL A 292 -21.80 -9.76 -3.66
CA VAL A 292 -21.78 -8.94 -2.45
C VAL A 292 -23.01 -9.14 -1.54
N TYR A 293 -24.01 -9.87 -1.98
CA TYR A 293 -25.21 -10.25 -1.24
C TYR A 293 -25.17 -11.70 -0.77
N ASN A 294 -24.04 -12.40 -0.96
CA ASN A 294 -23.82 -13.82 -0.69
C ASN A 294 -24.65 -14.78 -1.58
N HIS A 295 -25.19 -14.33 -2.73
CA HIS A 295 -25.79 -15.22 -3.69
C HIS A 295 -24.69 -15.95 -4.48
N MET A 296 -24.86 -17.27 -4.63
CA MET A 296 -23.96 -18.09 -5.45
C MET A 296 -24.32 -17.97 -6.93
N HIS A 297 -23.32 -17.66 -7.73
CA HIS A 297 -23.42 -17.63 -9.19
C HIS A 297 -22.50 -18.69 -9.77
N SER A 298 -23.07 -19.56 -10.62
CA SER A 298 -22.30 -20.51 -11.41
C SER A 298 -22.01 -19.90 -12.78
N LEU A 299 -20.74 -19.71 -13.10
CA LEU A 299 -20.28 -19.05 -14.31
C LEU A 299 -19.51 -20.05 -15.17
N GLU A 300 -19.73 -20.05 -16.48
CA GLU A 300 -19.09 -20.98 -17.41
C GLU A 300 -17.83 -20.37 -18.03
N LEU A 301 -16.73 -21.13 -18.03
CA LEU A 301 -15.45 -20.74 -18.64
C LEU A 301 -15.43 -21.00 -20.15
N MET A 302 -16.37 -21.77 -20.65
CA MET A 302 -16.58 -22.09 -22.05
C MET A 302 -18.01 -22.53 -22.27
N GLU A 303 -18.44 -22.63 -23.53
CA GLU A 303 -19.76 -23.16 -23.87
C GLU A 303 -19.93 -24.58 -23.30
N LYS A 304 -21.07 -24.80 -22.61
CA LYS A 304 -21.40 -26.04 -21.88
C LYS A 304 -20.33 -26.42 -20.83
N GLY A 305 -19.67 -25.42 -20.24
CA GLY A 305 -18.60 -25.65 -19.27
C GLY A 305 -19.04 -26.43 -18.04
N ARG A 306 -20.31 -26.31 -17.60
CA ARG A 306 -20.87 -27.06 -16.47
C ARG A 306 -21.04 -28.57 -16.73
N GLU A 307 -21.07 -28.96 -18.00
CA GLU A 307 -21.23 -30.35 -18.42
C GLU A 307 -19.93 -30.96 -18.89
N THR A 308 -18.87 -30.13 -19.05
CA THR A 308 -17.58 -30.54 -19.61
C THR A 308 -16.55 -30.72 -18.52
N PHE A 309 -16.07 -31.96 -18.32
CA PHE A 309 -14.99 -32.28 -17.40
C PHE A 309 -13.67 -31.69 -17.87
N VAL A 310 -12.84 -31.25 -16.92
CA VAL A 310 -11.49 -30.78 -17.19
C VAL A 310 -10.58 -31.98 -17.44
N LEU A 311 -10.21 -32.18 -18.70
CA LEU A 311 -9.21 -33.17 -19.10
C LEU A 311 -7.83 -32.55 -19.38
N ASN A 312 -7.78 -31.23 -19.54
CA ASN A 312 -6.54 -30.47 -19.70
C ASN A 312 -6.48 -29.37 -18.64
N LEU A 313 -5.65 -29.60 -17.63
CA LEU A 313 -5.53 -28.69 -16.49
C LEU A 313 -4.93 -27.32 -16.87
N ASP A 314 -3.97 -27.32 -17.82
CA ASP A 314 -3.36 -26.05 -18.26
C ASP A 314 -4.34 -25.19 -19.07
N ASP A 315 -5.17 -25.81 -19.90
CA ASP A 315 -6.25 -25.11 -20.60
C ASP A 315 -7.31 -24.55 -19.62
N PHE A 316 -7.67 -25.32 -18.62
CA PHE A 316 -8.56 -24.85 -17.55
C PHE A 316 -7.99 -23.64 -16.82
N ILE A 317 -6.74 -23.72 -16.39
CA ILE A 317 -6.03 -22.61 -15.71
C ILE A 317 -6.00 -21.37 -16.60
N LYS A 318 -5.67 -21.54 -17.87
CA LYS A 318 -5.64 -20.44 -18.84
C LYS A 318 -7.02 -19.78 -19.00
N LYS A 319 -8.07 -20.57 -19.18
CA LYS A 319 -9.44 -20.07 -19.29
C LYS A 319 -9.89 -19.35 -18.02
N ARG A 320 -9.54 -19.90 -16.85
CA ARG A 320 -9.82 -19.28 -15.55
C ARG A 320 -9.17 -17.89 -15.41
N ILE A 321 -7.90 -17.76 -15.81
CA ILE A 321 -7.18 -16.48 -15.79
C ILE A 321 -7.81 -15.49 -16.78
N LEU A 322 -8.06 -15.92 -18.01
CA LEU A 322 -8.67 -15.06 -19.03
C LEU A 322 -10.08 -14.58 -18.63
N PHE A 323 -10.87 -15.45 -18.01
CA PHE A 323 -12.18 -15.10 -17.49
C PHE A 323 -12.09 -14.01 -16.43
N MET A 324 -11.18 -14.16 -15.46
CA MET A 324 -10.99 -13.18 -14.41
C MET A 324 -10.49 -11.83 -14.95
N ILE A 325 -9.52 -11.85 -15.86
CA ILE A 325 -9.05 -10.63 -16.55
C ILE A 325 -10.25 -9.95 -17.22
N GLY A 326 -11.07 -10.71 -17.93
CA GLY A 326 -12.25 -10.21 -18.63
C GLY A 326 -13.27 -9.51 -17.72
N MET A 327 -13.41 -9.97 -16.47
CA MET A 327 -14.31 -9.35 -15.49
C MET A 327 -13.85 -7.96 -15.06
N TYR A 328 -12.55 -7.75 -14.91
CA TYR A 328 -11.97 -6.51 -14.40
C TYR A 328 -11.53 -5.55 -15.49
N GLU A 329 -11.16 -6.05 -16.66
CA GLU A 329 -10.57 -5.26 -17.75
C GLU A 329 -11.41 -4.04 -18.17
N PRO A 330 -12.76 -4.08 -18.27
CA PRO A 330 -13.54 -2.91 -18.66
C PRO A 330 -13.30 -1.70 -17.73
N PHE A 331 -13.21 -1.95 -16.43
CA PHE A 331 -13.00 -0.91 -15.42
C PHE A 331 -11.53 -0.49 -15.33
N ILE A 332 -10.61 -1.47 -15.35
CA ILE A 332 -9.16 -1.20 -15.31
C ILE A 332 -8.71 -0.45 -16.55
N LYS A 333 -9.28 -0.76 -17.72
CA LYS A 333 -9.01 -0.03 -18.95
C LYS A 333 -9.34 1.45 -18.80
N ILE A 334 -10.45 1.80 -18.18
CA ILE A 334 -10.85 3.20 -17.95
C ILE A 334 -9.82 3.90 -17.02
N ILE A 335 -9.44 3.27 -15.93
CA ILE A 335 -8.39 3.82 -15.04
C ILE A 335 -7.10 4.04 -15.82
N ARG A 336 -6.65 3.02 -16.54
CA ARG A 336 -5.40 3.02 -17.32
C ARG A 336 -5.41 4.08 -18.40
N ASP A 337 -6.48 4.14 -19.20
CA ASP A 337 -6.61 5.11 -20.29
C ASP A 337 -6.66 6.54 -19.73
N THR A 338 -7.31 6.75 -18.58
CA THR A 338 -7.31 8.03 -17.88
C THR A 338 -5.90 8.42 -17.42
N ILE A 339 -5.14 7.49 -16.86
CA ILE A 339 -3.75 7.77 -16.45
C ILE A 339 -2.90 8.13 -17.66
N TYR A 340 -3.04 7.41 -18.77
CA TYR A 340 -2.23 7.62 -19.99
C TYR A 340 -2.56 8.92 -20.73
N GLN A 341 -3.71 9.56 -20.48
CA GLN A 341 -4.01 10.90 -20.97
C GLN A 341 -3.08 11.98 -20.39
N TYR A 342 -2.59 11.77 -19.16
CA TYR A 342 -1.78 12.75 -18.42
C TYR A 342 -0.31 12.35 -18.29
N ILE A 343 -0.02 11.06 -18.23
CA ILE A 343 1.34 10.53 -18.07
C ILE A 343 1.61 9.53 -19.20
N PRO A 344 2.69 9.71 -19.99
CA PRO A 344 3.04 8.79 -21.06
C PRO A 344 3.10 7.33 -20.58
N LYS A 345 2.55 6.45 -21.42
CA LYS A 345 2.46 5.01 -21.13
C LYS A 345 3.81 4.40 -20.77
N ASP A 346 4.87 4.73 -21.51
CA ASP A 346 6.22 4.20 -21.31
C ASP A 346 6.82 4.57 -19.95
N ILE A 347 6.43 5.71 -19.37
CA ILE A 347 6.84 6.12 -18.03
C ILE A 347 6.16 5.22 -16.99
N ILE A 348 4.84 5.00 -17.13
CA ILE A 348 4.06 4.22 -16.15
C ILE A 348 4.37 2.73 -16.25
N THR A 349 4.40 2.16 -17.47
CA THR A 349 4.65 0.72 -17.65
C THR A 349 6.10 0.30 -17.41
N ASN A 350 7.00 1.25 -17.18
CA ASN A 350 8.35 0.96 -16.75
C ASN A 350 8.44 0.48 -15.29
N PHE A 351 7.44 0.82 -14.45
CA PHE A 351 7.35 0.32 -13.08
C PHE A 351 6.88 -1.13 -13.06
N THR A 352 7.33 -1.89 -12.06
CA THR A 352 6.68 -3.15 -11.70
C THR A 352 5.45 -2.88 -10.80
N SER A 353 4.55 -3.86 -10.71
CA SER A 353 3.37 -3.74 -9.83
C SER A 353 3.73 -3.49 -8.37
N ASP A 354 4.84 -4.05 -7.86
CA ASP A 354 5.34 -3.77 -6.52
C ASP A 354 5.84 -2.33 -6.38
N GLU A 355 6.58 -1.84 -7.38
CA GLU A 355 7.11 -0.47 -7.40
C GLU A 355 5.98 0.56 -7.54
N PHE A 356 4.97 0.26 -8.35
CA PHE A 356 3.84 1.15 -8.55
C PHE A 356 2.93 1.23 -7.31
N GLU A 357 2.72 0.09 -6.63
CA GLU A 357 2.06 0.07 -5.32
C GLU A 357 2.80 0.95 -4.31
N LEU A 358 4.13 0.80 -4.22
CA LEU A 358 4.95 1.63 -3.32
C LEU A 358 4.89 3.11 -3.67
N LEU A 359 4.86 3.44 -4.97
CA LEU A 359 4.77 4.80 -5.45
C LEU A 359 3.44 5.47 -5.06
N LEU A 360 2.34 4.74 -5.19
CA LEU A 360 0.99 5.25 -4.91
C LEU A 360 0.66 5.23 -3.42
N ASN A 361 0.95 4.13 -2.74
CA ASN A 361 0.49 3.92 -1.37
C ASN A 361 1.55 4.24 -0.32
N GLY A 362 2.80 4.47 -0.72
CA GLY A 362 3.91 4.54 0.22
C GLY A 362 4.25 3.17 0.83
N ARG A 363 5.08 3.21 1.88
CA ARG A 363 5.56 2.00 2.55
C ARG A 363 4.47 1.40 3.44
N PRO A 364 4.16 0.10 3.31
CA PRO A 364 3.09 -0.56 4.05
C PRO A 364 3.44 -0.81 5.52
N TYR A 365 4.73 -0.76 5.87
CA TYR A 365 5.24 -1.03 7.20
C TYR A 365 5.76 0.24 7.85
N ILE A 366 5.33 0.49 9.08
CA ILE A 366 5.78 1.61 9.91
C ILE A 366 6.87 1.07 10.84
N ASP A 367 8.10 1.53 10.62
CA ASP A 367 9.23 1.27 11.51
C ASP A 367 9.26 2.34 12.60
N VAL A 368 9.04 1.92 13.84
CA VAL A 368 8.96 2.84 14.99
C VAL A 368 10.32 3.46 15.31
N GLU A 369 11.42 2.73 15.09
CA GLU A 369 12.77 3.27 15.32
C GLU A 369 13.14 4.32 14.26
N GLU A 370 12.77 4.07 12.98
CA GLU A 370 12.89 5.09 11.94
C GLU A 370 12.03 6.32 12.28
N TRP A 371 10.79 6.12 12.71
CA TRP A 371 9.91 7.21 13.12
C TRP A 371 10.53 8.06 14.21
N ARG A 372 11.06 7.41 15.26
CA ARG A 372 11.76 8.06 16.37
C ARG A 372 12.98 8.84 15.91
N LEU A 373 13.79 8.26 15.02
CA LEU A 373 15.02 8.86 14.50
C LEU A 373 14.77 10.18 13.75
N PHE A 374 13.69 10.24 12.98
CA PHE A 374 13.33 11.41 12.18
C PHE A 374 12.33 12.35 12.85
N THR A 375 12.08 12.17 14.17
CA THR A 375 11.17 13.03 14.95
C THR A 375 11.96 14.18 15.60
N GLU A 376 11.44 15.39 15.45
CA GLU A 376 11.91 16.58 16.15
C GLU A 376 11.04 16.86 17.38
N TYR A 377 11.67 17.41 18.42
CA TYR A 377 10.99 17.77 19.66
C TYR A 377 11.09 19.27 19.89
N LYS A 378 9.98 19.90 20.27
CA LYS A 378 9.95 21.31 20.68
C LYS A 378 10.00 21.43 22.19
N GLU A 379 10.75 22.43 22.68
CA GLU A 379 10.83 22.66 24.13
C GLU A 379 9.45 22.76 24.80
N PRO A 380 9.25 22.21 25.99
CA PRO A 380 10.28 21.57 26.86
C PRO A 380 10.60 20.11 26.52
N TYR A 381 10.00 19.53 25.48
CA TYR A 381 10.25 18.17 25.06
C TYR A 381 11.65 18.01 24.43
N ASN A 382 12.31 16.94 24.77
CA ASN A 382 13.56 16.46 24.20
C ASN A 382 13.62 14.94 24.32
N VAL A 383 14.62 14.30 23.77
CA VAL A 383 14.78 12.83 23.74
C VAL A 383 14.75 12.17 25.12
N ASN A 384 15.14 12.91 26.18
CA ASN A 384 15.23 12.41 27.55
C ASN A 384 14.02 12.80 28.42
N HIS A 385 13.07 13.55 27.86
CA HIS A 385 11.88 13.95 28.61
C HIS A 385 10.98 12.73 28.88
N TYR A 386 10.49 12.55 30.10
CA TYR A 386 9.77 11.35 30.53
C TYR A 386 8.53 11.05 29.66
N ILE A 387 7.78 12.06 29.17
CA ILE A 387 6.65 11.87 28.27
C ILE A 387 7.11 11.30 26.93
N ILE A 388 8.23 11.77 26.40
CA ILE A 388 8.79 11.29 25.13
C ILE A 388 9.25 9.84 25.26
N ILE A 389 9.89 9.50 26.39
CA ILE A 389 10.26 8.10 26.69
C ILE A 389 9.00 7.23 26.75
N TRP A 390 7.98 7.65 27.49
CA TRP A 390 6.71 6.91 27.59
C TRP A 390 6.01 6.78 26.23
N PHE A 391 6.00 7.84 25.43
CA PHE A 391 5.41 7.85 24.10
C PHE A 391 6.03 6.74 23.23
N TRP A 392 7.36 6.69 23.11
CA TRP A 392 8.03 5.69 22.29
C TRP A 392 7.89 4.27 22.85
N GLU A 393 7.90 4.09 24.17
CA GLU A 393 7.61 2.80 24.79
C GLU A 393 6.18 2.30 24.53
N ILE A 394 5.21 3.19 24.43
CA ILE A 394 3.83 2.83 24.12
C ILE A 394 3.72 2.45 22.65
N ILE A 395 4.20 3.31 21.74
CA ILE A 395 4.04 3.06 20.31
C ILE A 395 4.83 1.82 19.84
N SER A 396 5.97 1.52 20.45
CA SER A 396 6.73 0.32 20.10
C SER A 396 5.99 -1.01 20.39
N LYS A 397 4.88 -0.95 21.17
CA LYS A 397 4.03 -2.09 21.49
C LYS A 397 2.75 -2.16 20.69
N LEU A 398 2.48 -1.14 19.85
CA LEU A 398 1.28 -1.08 19.03
C LEU A 398 1.42 -2.00 17.80
N GLU A 399 0.30 -2.54 17.37
CA GLU A 399 0.22 -3.26 16.09
C GLU A 399 0.32 -2.29 14.90
N GLN A 400 0.66 -2.80 13.70
CA GLN A 400 0.81 -1.98 12.50
C GLN A 400 -0.46 -1.20 12.14
N LYS A 401 -1.63 -1.76 12.40
CA LYS A 401 -2.91 -1.08 12.21
C LYS A 401 -3.09 0.11 13.15
N GLU A 402 -2.70 -0.06 14.41
CA GLU A 402 -2.77 1.00 15.43
C GLU A 402 -1.77 2.12 15.12
N LEU A 403 -0.54 1.75 14.69
CA LEU A 403 0.48 2.70 14.23
C LEU A 403 0.00 3.48 13.01
N SER A 404 -0.65 2.82 12.06
CA SER A 404 -1.22 3.43 10.86
C SER A 404 -2.30 4.46 11.21
N ASN A 405 -3.17 4.16 12.17
CA ASN A 405 -4.20 5.09 12.64
C ASN A 405 -3.58 6.32 13.35
N LEU A 406 -2.55 6.11 14.17
CA LEU A 406 -1.85 7.21 14.83
C LEU A 406 -1.10 8.10 13.82
N LEU A 407 -0.49 7.50 12.81
CA LEU A 407 0.17 8.22 11.74
C LEU A 407 -0.85 9.03 10.91
N LEU A 408 -2.00 8.41 10.58
CA LEU A 408 -3.10 9.09 9.88
C LEU A 408 -3.60 10.29 10.68
N PHE A 409 -3.80 10.14 11.98
CA PHE A 409 -4.22 11.23 12.86
C PHE A 409 -3.24 12.39 12.85
N SER A 410 -1.92 12.10 12.86
CA SER A 410 -0.88 13.13 13.04
C SER A 410 -0.37 13.73 11.74
N THR A 411 -0.49 13.04 10.60
CA THR A 411 0.06 13.47 9.30
C THR A 411 -0.98 13.56 8.18
N GLY A 412 -2.17 13.03 8.39
CA GLY A 412 -3.18 12.88 7.34
C GLY A 412 -2.91 11.74 6.36
N SER A 413 -1.87 10.93 6.61
CA SER A 413 -1.56 9.73 5.82
C SER A 413 -1.44 8.50 6.73
N ALA A 414 -2.07 7.40 6.34
CA ALA A 414 -2.01 6.12 7.06
C ALA A 414 -0.70 5.36 6.80
N ARG A 415 0.13 5.83 5.87
CA ARG A 415 1.36 5.16 5.42
C ARG A 415 2.52 6.14 5.35
N VAL A 416 3.71 5.60 5.48
CA VAL A 416 4.95 6.36 5.40
C VAL A 416 5.26 6.64 3.92
N PRO A 417 5.68 7.87 3.55
CA PRO A 417 6.12 8.16 2.19
C PRO A 417 7.21 7.20 1.73
N LEU A 418 7.39 7.09 0.43
CA LEU A 418 8.38 6.22 -0.18
C LEU A 418 9.79 6.46 0.39
N GLY A 419 10.18 7.71 0.58
CA GLY A 419 11.47 8.12 1.16
C GLY A 419 11.58 7.99 2.68
N GLY A 420 10.57 7.41 3.36
CA GLY A 420 10.57 7.24 4.82
C GLY A 420 10.12 8.47 5.59
N PHE A 421 10.26 8.40 6.92
CA PHE A 421 9.93 9.52 7.81
C PHE A 421 10.78 10.77 7.55
N GLY A 422 12.02 10.60 7.05
CA GLY A 422 12.87 11.71 6.65
C GLY A 422 12.37 12.46 5.40
N ALA A 423 11.51 11.87 4.62
CA ALA A 423 10.90 12.45 3.42
C ALA A 423 9.47 12.94 3.64
N LEU A 424 9.02 13.07 4.88
CA LEU A 424 7.75 13.69 5.18
C LEU A 424 7.77 15.14 4.68
N GLU A 425 6.75 15.49 3.91
CA GLU A 425 6.62 16.82 3.33
C GLU A 425 5.51 17.60 4.04
N SER A 426 5.71 18.92 4.13
CA SER A 426 4.63 19.85 4.43
C SER A 426 3.73 19.99 3.20
N ASN A 427 2.63 20.69 3.38
CA ASN A 427 1.66 20.95 2.33
C ASN A 427 2.21 21.71 1.10
N ARG A 428 3.36 22.35 1.24
CA ARG A 428 4.02 23.10 0.15
C ARG A 428 5.10 22.28 -0.55
N GLY A 429 5.17 20.95 -0.29
CA GLY A 429 6.21 20.09 -0.85
C GLY A 429 7.60 20.32 -0.26
N ASN A 430 7.71 21.12 0.80
CA ASN A 430 8.94 21.25 1.56
C ASN A 430 9.01 20.13 2.60
N ILE A 431 10.20 19.64 2.84
CA ILE A 431 10.42 18.64 3.89
C ILE A 431 10.01 19.23 5.23
N ALA A 432 9.12 18.53 5.91
CA ALA A 432 8.66 18.83 7.26
C ALA A 432 8.75 17.55 8.09
N LYS A 433 9.76 17.48 8.94
CA LYS A 433 9.95 16.34 9.84
C LYS A 433 8.76 16.20 10.78
N TYR A 434 8.52 14.96 11.21
CA TYR A 434 7.56 14.70 12.26
C TYR A 434 7.97 15.45 13.53
N THR A 435 7.04 16.19 14.13
CA THR A 435 7.35 17.06 15.27
C THR A 435 6.42 16.75 16.44
N ILE A 436 6.99 16.66 17.65
CA ILE A 436 6.20 16.56 18.89
C ILE A 436 6.40 17.85 19.69
N GLU A 437 5.28 18.49 20.02
CA GLU A 437 5.23 19.72 20.79
C GLU A 437 4.39 19.53 22.07
N SER A 438 4.69 20.31 23.10
CA SER A 438 3.95 20.24 24.35
C SER A 438 2.77 21.20 24.38
N ILE A 439 1.69 20.76 25.00
CA ILE A 439 0.58 21.64 25.39
C ILE A 439 0.33 21.54 26.90
N PRO A 440 -0.23 22.62 27.51
CA PRO A 440 -0.46 22.64 28.95
C PRO A 440 -1.42 21.53 29.39
N TYR A 441 -1.07 20.84 30.47
CA TYR A 441 -1.95 19.92 31.16
C TYR A 441 -2.97 20.69 31.99
N LYS A 442 -4.25 20.35 31.85
CA LYS A 442 -5.36 20.97 32.64
C LYS A 442 -5.85 19.98 33.70
N LYS A 443 -5.47 20.21 34.95
CA LYS A 443 -5.90 19.37 36.08
C LYS A 443 -7.43 19.39 36.21
N GLY A 444 -8.02 18.20 36.37
CA GLY A 444 -9.48 18.04 36.50
C GLY A 444 -10.26 18.15 35.19
N CYS A 445 -9.58 18.32 34.05
CA CYS A 445 -10.16 18.31 32.72
C CYS A 445 -9.66 17.10 31.93
N LYS A 446 -10.42 16.70 30.92
CA LYS A 446 -9.97 15.71 29.96
C LYS A 446 -8.89 16.34 29.06
N ASN A 447 -7.71 15.77 29.08
CA ASN A 447 -6.60 16.26 28.25
C ASN A 447 -6.52 15.41 26.98
N PHE A 448 -6.54 16.07 25.83
CA PHE A 448 -6.50 15.40 24.53
C PHE A 448 -5.17 15.71 23.81
N ILE A 449 -4.64 14.70 23.14
CA ILE A 449 -3.57 14.89 22.15
C ILE A 449 -4.19 15.58 20.94
N LYS A 450 -3.53 16.61 20.41
CA LYS A 450 -3.95 17.32 19.20
C LYS A 450 -2.99 17.04 18.05
N ALA A 451 -3.48 17.13 16.83
CA ALA A 451 -2.66 16.97 15.65
C ALA A 451 -2.76 18.19 14.73
N HIS A 452 -1.65 18.52 14.10
CA HIS A 452 -1.55 19.53 13.05
C HIS A 452 -0.93 18.86 11.81
N THR A 453 -1.79 18.18 11.06
CA THR A 453 -1.41 17.34 9.93
C THR A 453 -0.61 18.05 8.84
N CYS A 454 -0.85 19.35 8.69
CA CYS A 454 -0.16 20.23 7.77
C CYS A 454 1.33 20.37 8.04
N PHE A 455 1.71 20.17 9.29
CA PHE A 455 3.08 20.29 9.78
C PHE A 455 3.64 18.95 10.26
N ASN A 456 2.93 17.84 10.02
CA ASN A 456 3.27 16.52 10.58
C ASN A 456 3.53 16.61 12.09
N ARG A 457 2.69 17.37 12.83
CA ARG A 457 2.94 17.68 14.23
C ARG A 457 1.88 17.08 15.15
N LEU A 458 2.36 16.55 16.26
CA LEU A 458 1.56 16.01 17.35
C LEU A 458 1.79 16.84 18.62
N ASP A 459 0.73 17.41 19.16
CA ASP A 459 0.77 18.18 20.40
C ASP A 459 0.31 17.28 21.55
N ILE A 460 1.24 16.98 22.48
CA ILE A 460 0.99 16.07 23.60
C ILE A 460 0.92 16.89 24.89
N PRO A 461 -0.16 16.75 25.70
CA PRO A 461 -0.23 17.37 27.01
C PRO A 461 0.91 16.92 27.94
N LEU A 462 1.32 17.79 28.84
CA LEU A 462 2.29 17.48 29.90
C LEU A 462 1.66 16.54 30.96
N PHE A 463 1.28 15.33 30.53
CA PHE A 463 0.63 14.34 31.38
C PHE A 463 1.42 14.04 32.64
N LEU A 464 0.74 13.94 33.78
CA LEU A 464 1.35 13.63 35.06
C LEU A 464 1.57 12.12 35.26
N TYR A 465 0.73 11.30 34.60
CA TYR A 465 0.74 9.84 34.76
C TYR A 465 0.81 9.16 33.41
N LYS A 466 1.60 8.09 33.32
CA LYS A 466 1.79 7.31 32.09
C LYS A 466 0.48 6.70 31.58
N ASN A 467 -0.42 6.31 32.49
CA ASN A 467 -1.71 5.72 32.12
C ASN A 467 -2.60 6.69 31.31
N GLU A 468 -2.55 7.99 31.62
CA GLU A 468 -3.30 9.01 30.87
C GLU A 468 -2.81 9.09 29.40
N LEU A 469 -1.50 9.00 29.19
CA LEU A 469 -0.92 8.97 27.86
C LEU A 469 -1.27 7.67 27.12
N ILE A 470 -1.27 6.51 27.82
CA ILE A 470 -1.69 5.23 27.26
C ILE A 470 -3.14 5.29 26.76
N GLU A 471 -4.05 5.81 27.60
CA GLU A 471 -5.47 5.95 27.24
C GLU A 471 -5.66 6.88 26.05
N ALA A 472 -4.97 8.01 26.04
CA ALA A 472 -5.04 8.98 24.94
C ALA A 472 -4.53 8.39 23.60
N ILE A 473 -3.40 7.68 23.62
CA ILE A 473 -2.86 7.02 22.42
C ILE A 473 -3.78 5.89 21.96
N LYS A 474 -4.27 5.04 22.87
CA LYS A 474 -5.22 3.96 22.54
C LYS A 474 -6.52 4.50 21.96
N PHE A 475 -7.02 5.63 22.46
CA PHE A 475 -8.21 6.25 21.91
C PHE A 475 -8.01 6.67 20.45
N ILE A 476 -6.84 7.22 20.09
CA ILE A 476 -6.50 7.61 18.73
C ILE A 476 -6.27 6.38 17.84
N SER A 477 -5.48 5.41 18.34
CA SER A 477 -5.06 4.25 17.54
C SER A 477 -6.19 3.25 17.27
N ASN A 478 -7.18 3.15 18.17
CA ASN A 478 -8.32 2.26 17.99
C ASN A 478 -9.49 2.87 17.20
N ASN A 479 -9.55 4.19 17.12
CA ASN A 479 -10.59 4.89 16.37
C ASN A 479 -9.98 5.50 15.12
N LYS A 480 -10.58 5.23 13.94
CA LYS A 480 -10.28 6.03 12.75
C LYS A 480 -10.84 7.43 12.98
N ILE A 481 -10.12 8.26 13.72
CA ILE A 481 -10.53 9.65 13.97
C ILE A 481 -10.22 10.44 12.72
N LEU A 482 -11.27 10.78 11.99
CA LEU A 482 -11.23 11.71 10.87
C LEU A 482 -11.87 13.01 11.36
N GLY A 483 -11.10 14.04 11.46
CA GLY A 483 -11.58 15.34 11.86
C GLY A 483 -10.40 16.23 12.22
N PHE A 484 -9.93 16.98 11.25
CA PHE A 484 -8.93 18.01 11.40
C PHE A 484 -9.65 19.30 11.80
N GLY A 485 -9.81 19.56 13.08
CA GLY A 485 -10.47 20.75 13.61
C GLY A 485 -11.43 20.39 14.74
N ILE A 486 -10.90 19.93 15.83
CA ILE A 486 -11.55 20.03 17.13
C ILE A 486 -10.79 21.13 17.87
N ASP A 487 -11.28 22.35 17.72
CA ASP A 487 -10.97 23.44 18.64
C ASP A 487 -11.64 23.23 20.00
#